data_1caf555a2fa7ed5f2ff8d6e043d0f719
#
_entry.id   1caf555a2fa7ed5f2ff8d6e043d0f719
#
_cell.length_a   1.000
_cell.length_b   1.000
_cell.length_c   1.000
_cell.angle_alpha   90.00
_cell.angle_beta   90.00
_cell.angle_gamma   90.00
#
_symmetry.space_group_name_H-M   'P 1'
#
loop_
_entity.id
_entity.type
_entity.pdbx_description
1 polymer ?
#
loop_
_entity_poly.entity_id
_entity_poly.type
_entity_poly.pdbx_seq_one_letter_code
_entity_poly.pdbx_strand_id
1 'polypeptide(L)'
;MNKFNYGNYSSNNYGFHTIAVSDGDMTYYYSYDTLVAFVYKGIETIRQNIWGNTTGKHLNWINPDKSIRVDGDTFNKKLKESKNSIYEEIKKEKEEEAQAFRNERLLERQRLNTGGY
;
A
#
# COMPACT_ATOMS: atom_id res chain seq x y z
N MET A 1 -8.12 6.82 2.58
CA MET A 1 -8.20 5.35 2.49
C MET A 1 -9.54 4.95 1.87
N ASN A 2 -9.51 4.23 0.77
CA ASN A 2 -10.71 3.83 0.04
C ASN A 2 -10.89 2.32 0.12
N LYS A 3 -12.15 1.90 0.36
CA LYS A 3 -12.53 0.50 0.32
C LYS A 3 -13.43 0.27 -0.89
N PHE A 4 -13.24 -0.83 -1.59
CA PHE A 4 -14.10 -1.22 -2.71
C PHE A 4 -14.19 -2.74 -2.81
N ASN A 5 -15.23 -3.20 -3.51
CA ASN A 5 -15.42 -4.63 -3.79
C ASN A 5 -14.82 -4.93 -5.16
N TYR A 6 -13.84 -5.82 -5.22
CA TYR A 6 -13.24 -6.26 -6.48
C TYR A 6 -13.93 -7.51 -7.06
N GLY A 7 -14.83 -8.12 -6.31
CA GLY A 7 -15.49 -9.36 -6.70
C GLY A 7 -16.56 -9.14 -7.76
N ASN A 8 -16.78 -10.18 -8.55
CA ASN A 8 -17.80 -10.20 -9.59
C ASN A 8 -18.96 -11.13 -9.19
N TYR A 9 -19.60 -10.81 -8.07
CA TYR A 9 -20.75 -11.54 -7.59
C TYR A 9 -22.05 -11.08 -8.28
N SER A 10 -22.96 -12.04 -8.49
CA SER A 10 -24.30 -11.75 -9.01
C SER A 10 -25.22 -11.10 -7.97
N SER A 11 -24.84 -11.14 -6.69
CA SER A 11 -25.60 -10.57 -5.57
C SER A 11 -24.68 -9.75 -4.67
N ASN A 12 -25.19 -8.64 -4.12
CA ASN A 12 -24.45 -7.78 -3.19
C ASN A 12 -24.23 -8.42 -1.81
N ASN A 13 -24.86 -9.57 -1.53
CA ASN A 13 -24.77 -10.23 -0.24
C ASN A 13 -23.35 -10.72 0.10
N TYR A 14 -22.49 -10.87 -0.89
CA TYR A 14 -21.12 -11.39 -0.71
C TYR A 14 -20.03 -10.31 -0.86
N GLY A 15 -20.43 -9.06 -0.90
CA GLY A 15 -19.49 -7.94 -1.14
C GLY A 15 -18.36 -7.85 -0.11
N PHE A 16 -18.60 -8.29 1.12
CA PHE A 16 -17.58 -8.26 2.18
C PHE A 16 -16.52 -9.36 2.04
N HIS A 17 -16.75 -10.36 1.18
CA HIS A 17 -15.78 -11.44 0.95
C HIS A 17 -14.59 -11.01 0.08
N THR A 18 -14.76 -9.97 -0.71
CA THR A 18 -13.77 -9.48 -1.68
C THR A 18 -13.55 -7.99 -1.54
N ILE A 19 -13.04 -7.59 -0.39
CA ILE A 19 -12.77 -6.20 -0.09
C ILE A 19 -11.33 -5.87 -0.48
N ALA A 20 -11.18 -4.76 -1.22
CA ALA A 20 -9.88 -4.15 -1.45
C ALA A 20 -9.81 -2.82 -0.71
N VAL A 21 -8.63 -2.50 -0.21
CA VAL A 21 -8.36 -1.25 0.49
C VAL A 21 -7.21 -0.54 -0.19
N SER A 22 -7.46 0.67 -0.68
CA SER A 22 -6.43 1.51 -1.30
C SER A 22 -6.00 2.59 -0.32
N ASP A 23 -4.70 2.71 -0.09
CA ASP A 23 -4.10 3.67 0.82
C ASP A 23 -2.78 4.18 0.24
N GLY A 24 -2.81 5.37 -0.34
CA GLY A 24 -1.64 5.95 -1.01
C GLY A 24 -1.16 5.10 -2.18
N ASP A 25 0.11 4.68 -2.15
CA ASP A 25 0.73 3.86 -3.19
C ASP A 25 0.41 2.37 -3.08
N MET A 26 -0.32 1.95 -2.04
CA MET A 26 -0.64 0.56 -1.79
C MET A 26 -2.13 0.28 -1.97
N THR A 27 -2.43 -0.87 -2.57
CA THR A 27 -3.78 -1.45 -2.59
C THR A 27 -3.68 -2.87 -2.07
N TYR A 28 -4.53 -3.21 -1.10
CA TYR A 28 -4.55 -4.52 -0.46
C TYR A 28 -5.82 -5.25 -0.86
N TYR A 29 -5.69 -6.51 -1.29
CA TYR A 29 -6.82 -7.35 -1.67
C TYR A 29 -7.00 -8.48 -0.67
N TYR A 30 -8.19 -8.58 -0.10
CA TYR A 30 -8.53 -9.58 0.89
C TYR A 30 -9.52 -10.59 0.32
N SER A 31 -9.32 -11.86 0.66
CA SER A 31 -10.32 -12.92 0.50
C SER A 31 -10.80 -13.27 1.89
N TYR A 32 -12.04 -12.92 2.22
CA TYR A 32 -12.53 -12.88 3.59
C TYR A 32 -11.63 -11.97 4.43
N ASP A 33 -10.97 -12.48 5.46
CA ASP A 33 -10.07 -11.71 6.32
C ASP A 33 -8.59 -11.88 5.95
N THR A 34 -8.31 -12.64 4.89
CA THR A 34 -6.93 -12.98 4.52
C THR A 34 -6.42 -12.09 3.40
N LEU A 35 -5.26 -11.48 3.60
CA LEU A 35 -4.57 -10.73 2.56
C LEU A 35 -4.01 -11.72 1.53
N VAL A 36 -4.47 -11.61 0.28
CA VAL A 36 -4.10 -12.54 -0.80
C VAL A 36 -3.32 -11.88 -1.92
N ALA A 37 -3.37 -10.56 -2.02
CA ALA A 37 -2.63 -9.80 -3.05
C ALA A 37 -2.46 -8.36 -2.59
N PHE A 38 -1.46 -7.71 -3.15
CA PHE A 38 -1.29 -6.26 -3.00
C PHE A 38 -0.69 -5.67 -4.27
N VAL A 39 -0.93 -4.37 -4.46
CA VAL A 39 -0.33 -3.59 -5.53
C VAL A 39 0.45 -2.46 -4.89
N TYR A 40 1.71 -2.34 -5.26
CA TYR A 40 2.59 -1.26 -4.84
C TYR A 40 3.11 -0.51 -6.05
N LYS A 41 2.74 0.76 -6.17
CA LYS A 41 3.14 1.61 -7.31
C LYS A 41 2.87 0.94 -8.66
N GLY A 42 1.69 0.32 -8.80
CA GLY A 42 1.27 -0.34 -10.03
C GLY A 42 1.81 -1.75 -10.24
N ILE A 43 2.62 -2.26 -9.32
CA ILE A 43 3.17 -3.62 -9.41
C ILE A 43 2.38 -4.57 -8.52
N GLU A 44 1.75 -5.57 -9.14
CA GLU A 44 0.96 -6.58 -8.45
C GLU A 44 1.84 -7.69 -7.87
N THR A 45 1.53 -8.09 -6.63
CA THR A 45 2.07 -9.31 -6.03
C THR A 45 0.89 -10.13 -5.53
N ILE A 46 0.75 -11.34 -6.05
CA ILE A 46 -0.39 -12.23 -5.79
C ILE A 46 0.11 -13.55 -5.25
N ARG A 47 -0.48 -13.97 -4.14
CA ARG A 47 -0.10 -15.21 -3.47
C ARG A 47 -0.70 -16.42 -4.19
N GLN A 48 0.05 -17.52 -4.25
CA GLN A 48 -0.48 -18.81 -4.68
C GLN A 48 -1.63 -19.24 -3.78
N ASN A 49 -2.64 -19.87 -4.40
CA ASN A 49 -3.82 -20.32 -3.67
C ASN A 49 -3.50 -21.60 -2.87
N ILE A 50 -3.54 -21.47 -1.54
CA ILE A 50 -3.38 -22.59 -0.60
C ILE A 50 -4.67 -22.87 0.16
N TRP A 51 -5.78 -22.17 -0.16
CA TRP A 51 -6.99 -22.19 0.65
C TRP A 51 -8.12 -23.01 0.04
N GLY A 52 -8.37 -22.92 -1.25
CA GLY A 52 -9.44 -23.66 -1.90
C GLY A 52 -10.09 -22.92 -3.04
N ASN A 53 -11.20 -23.48 -3.56
CA ASN A 53 -11.83 -23.01 -4.79
C ASN A 53 -12.41 -21.59 -4.69
N THR A 54 -13.00 -21.23 -3.55
CA THR A 54 -13.58 -19.89 -3.39
C THR A 54 -12.52 -18.82 -3.44
N THR A 55 -11.42 -18.99 -2.72
CA THR A 55 -10.31 -18.06 -2.76
C THR A 55 -9.62 -18.07 -4.13
N GLY A 56 -9.53 -19.21 -4.79
CA GLY A 56 -9.05 -19.31 -6.16
C GLY A 56 -9.85 -18.45 -7.12
N LYS A 57 -11.17 -18.44 -6.98
CA LYS A 57 -12.08 -17.57 -7.74
C LYS A 57 -11.80 -16.09 -7.46
N HIS A 58 -11.61 -15.73 -6.20
CA HIS A 58 -11.26 -14.36 -5.79
C HIS A 58 -9.93 -13.91 -6.42
N LEU A 59 -8.92 -14.76 -6.41
CA LEU A 59 -7.63 -14.48 -7.04
C LEU A 59 -7.78 -14.28 -8.55
N ASN A 60 -8.62 -15.07 -9.22
CA ASN A 60 -8.90 -14.91 -10.65
C ASN A 60 -9.54 -13.56 -10.96
N TRP A 61 -10.35 -13.01 -10.08
CA TRP A 61 -10.93 -11.69 -10.25
C TRP A 61 -9.90 -10.57 -10.09
N ILE A 62 -8.84 -10.80 -9.31
CA ILE A 62 -7.74 -9.86 -9.20
C ILE A 62 -6.89 -9.93 -10.46
N ASN A 63 -6.41 -11.12 -10.81
CA ASN A 63 -5.67 -11.40 -12.02
C ASN A 63 -5.74 -12.90 -12.33
N PRO A 64 -6.27 -13.31 -13.48
CA PRO A 64 -6.42 -14.73 -13.81
C PRO A 64 -5.10 -15.43 -14.17
N ASP A 65 -4.02 -14.72 -14.37
CA ASP A 65 -2.71 -15.29 -14.71
C ASP A 65 -2.07 -15.97 -13.49
N LYS A 66 -2.17 -17.31 -13.46
CA LYS A 66 -1.61 -18.11 -12.37
C LYS A 66 -0.09 -18.16 -12.36
N SER A 67 0.56 -17.87 -13.49
CA SER A 67 2.01 -17.95 -13.61
C SER A 67 2.74 -16.86 -12.81
N ILE A 68 2.09 -15.76 -12.52
CA ILE A 68 2.67 -14.63 -11.77
C ILE A 68 2.56 -14.80 -10.26
N ARG A 69 1.82 -15.79 -9.79
CA ARG A 69 1.60 -15.99 -8.35
C ARG A 69 2.84 -16.51 -7.66
N VAL A 70 3.09 -16.00 -6.46
CA VAL A 70 4.28 -16.32 -5.67
C VAL A 70 3.91 -17.13 -4.42
N ASP A 71 4.86 -17.85 -3.86
CA ASP A 71 4.67 -18.57 -2.61
C ASP A 71 4.49 -17.61 -1.43
N GLY A 72 4.07 -18.15 -0.28
CA GLY A 72 3.79 -17.34 0.91
C GLY A 72 5.01 -16.61 1.44
N ASP A 73 6.19 -17.23 1.42
CA ASP A 73 7.42 -16.62 1.91
C ASP A 73 7.85 -15.45 1.02
N THR A 74 7.81 -15.64 -0.29
CA THR A 74 8.10 -14.58 -1.27
C THR A 74 7.09 -13.43 -1.15
N PHE A 75 5.81 -13.76 -0.99
CA PHE A 75 4.74 -12.78 -0.81
C PHE A 75 5.00 -11.91 0.43
N ASN A 76 5.27 -12.54 1.57
CA ASN A 76 5.51 -11.83 2.82
C ASN A 76 6.77 -10.95 2.76
N LYS A 77 7.82 -11.43 2.10
CA LYS A 77 9.05 -10.66 1.89
C LYS A 77 8.80 -9.42 1.06
N LYS A 78 8.10 -9.56 -0.07
CA LYS A 78 7.76 -8.43 -0.95
C LYS A 78 6.84 -7.42 -0.26
N LEU A 79 5.89 -7.89 0.52
CA LEU A 79 5.01 -7.03 1.30
C LEU A 79 5.80 -6.19 2.30
N LYS A 80 6.70 -6.82 3.04
CA LYS A 80 7.57 -6.15 4.00
C LYS A 80 8.47 -5.11 3.33
N GLU A 81 9.08 -5.45 2.20
CA GLU A 81 9.91 -4.54 1.42
C GLU A 81 9.13 -3.31 0.96
N SER A 82 7.91 -3.51 0.46
CA SER A 82 7.04 -2.41 0.02
C SER A 82 6.67 -1.48 1.17
N LYS A 83 6.29 -2.04 2.32
CA LYS A 83 5.97 -1.26 3.53
C LYS A 83 7.18 -0.49 4.04
N ASN A 84 8.36 -1.09 4.02
CA ASN A 84 9.59 -0.42 4.41
C ASN A 84 9.94 0.73 3.47
N SER A 85 9.73 0.57 2.17
CA SER A 85 9.93 1.62 1.18
C SER A 85 9.04 2.83 1.45
N ILE A 86 7.76 2.60 1.75
CA ILE A 86 6.82 3.65 2.13
C ILE A 86 7.29 4.36 3.41
N TYR A 87 7.68 3.60 4.41
CA TYR A 87 8.17 4.14 5.68
C TYR A 87 9.40 5.03 5.48
N GLU A 88 10.36 4.59 4.67
CA GLU A 88 11.57 5.37 4.37
C GLU A 88 11.25 6.64 3.60
N GLU A 89 10.32 6.61 2.65
CA GLU A 89 9.86 7.79 1.93
C GLU A 89 9.23 8.82 2.88
N ILE A 90 8.35 8.39 3.77
CA ILE A 90 7.70 9.27 4.76
C ILE A 90 8.73 9.87 5.69
N LYS A 91 9.67 9.07 6.16
CA LYS A 91 10.76 9.52 7.04
C LYS A 91 11.61 10.58 6.37
N LYS A 92 11.97 10.37 5.10
CA LYS A 92 12.75 11.31 4.31
C LYS A 92 12.01 12.63 4.13
N GLU A 93 10.73 12.60 3.78
CA GLU A 93 9.89 13.79 3.66
C GLU A 93 9.83 14.59 4.96
N LYS A 94 9.65 13.92 6.10
CA LYS A 94 9.65 14.56 7.41
C LYS A 94 10.99 15.21 7.75
N GLU A 95 12.09 14.57 7.41
CA GLU A 95 13.42 15.11 7.59
C GLU A 95 13.66 16.36 6.72
N GLU A 96 13.20 16.33 5.47
CA GLU A 96 13.28 17.47 4.56
C GLU A 96 12.44 18.65 5.05
N GLU A 97 11.22 18.41 5.52
CA GLU A 97 10.35 19.44 6.11
C GLU A 97 10.97 20.04 7.36
N ALA A 98 11.53 19.23 8.24
CA ALA A 98 12.20 19.70 9.45
C ALA A 98 13.40 20.56 9.12
N GLN A 99 14.18 20.20 8.09
CA GLN A 99 15.34 20.98 7.65
C GLN A 99 14.90 22.31 7.04
N ALA A 100 13.88 22.31 6.21
CA ALA A 100 13.33 23.54 5.63
C ALA A 100 12.85 24.51 6.72
N PHE A 101 12.15 23.99 7.73
CA PHE A 101 11.68 24.79 8.85
C PHE A 101 12.85 25.40 9.65
N ARG A 102 13.91 24.65 9.89
CA ARG A 102 15.13 25.15 10.56
C ARG A 102 15.79 26.25 9.75
N ASN A 103 15.89 26.08 8.45
CA ASN A 103 16.48 27.06 7.54
C ASN A 103 15.69 28.37 7.54
N GLU A 104 14.37 28.32 7.52
CA GLU A 104 13.52 29.49 7.62
C GLU A 104 13.75 30.25 8.93
N ARG A 105 13.84 29.54 10.04
CA ARG A 105 14.11 30.14 11.35
C ARG A 105 15.47 30.83 11.39
N LEU A 106 16.47 30.25 10.79
CA LEU A 106 17.82 30.87 10.72
C LEU A 106 17.81 32.14 9.89
N LEU A 107 17.14 32.12 8.74
CA LEU A 107 17.00 33.29 7.88
C LEU A 107 16.24 34.41 8.59
N GLU A 108 15.17 34.10 9.29
CA GLU A 108 14.39 35.07 10.05
C GLU A 108 15.22 35.70 11.17
N ARG A 109 15.99 34.89 11.89
CA ARG A 109 16.88 35.35 12.95
C ARG A 109 17.96 36.28 12.39
N GLN A 110 18.55 35.98 11.23
CA GLN A 110 19.51 36.85 10.57
C GLN A 110 18.88 38.18 10.15
N ARG A 111 17.66 38.15 9.63
CA ARG A 111 16.92 39.34 9.23
C ARG A 111 16.64 40.25 10.43
N LEU A 112 16.26 39.70 11.57
CA LEU A 112 16.05 40.46 12.80
C LEU A 112 17.33 41.07 13.32
N ASN A 113 18.45 40.37 13.25
CA ASN A 113 19.74 40.85 13.67
C ASN A 113 20.25 42.01 12.79
N THR A 114 19.99 41.98 11.48
CA THR A 114 20.37 43.03 10.56
C THR A 114 19.42 44.23 10.57
N GLY A 115 18.19 44.04 11.00
CA GLY A 115 17.18 45.09 11.11
C GLY A 115 17.11 45.78 12.48
N GLY A 116 18.02 45.47 13.38
CA GLY A 116 18.01 45.94 14.75
C GLY A 116 18.59 47.32 15.00
N TYR A 117 18.72 48.05 13.98
CA TYR A 117 19.23 49.43 14.05
C TYR A 117 18.13 50.43 13.76
#